data_97f7c421ad1ac328bf12c3dd71347959
#
_entry.id   97f7c421ad1ac328bf12c3dd71347959
#
_cell.length_a   1.000
_cell.length_b   1.000
_cell.length_c   1.000
_cell.angle_alpha   90.00
_cell.angle_beta   90.00
_cell.angle_gamma   90.00
#
_symmetry.space_group_name_H-M   'P 1'
#
loop_
_entity.id
_entity.type
_entity.pdbx_description
1 polymer ?
#
loop_
_entity_poly.entity_id
_entity_poly.type
_entity_poly.pdbx_seq_one_letter_code
_entity_poly.pdbx_strand_id
1 'polypeptide(L)'
;KIKMIYAGSKAPSESTKVAITGANTNMGMTAYNNDYNHAEYVGFQYTTGSQRGTTTNSTIKTYLDNWYTKYFNENIETSRFSQTTFCNDRNTSSTWASNGSDIAYAPYTRLRSSTPVPTFECNTADVVTNNLGLITVDEIVLAGGKVNTYNSAFYLNNNMAYWAGSPYEFFNG
;
A
#
# COMPACT_ATOMS: atom_id res chain seq x y z
N LYS A 1 -0.12 4.83 18.58
CA LYS A 1 -0.86 3.77 17.84
C LYS A 1 0.15 2.81 17.22
N ILE A 2 -0.14 1.53 17.22
CA ILE A 2 0.69 0.49 16.58
C ILE A 2 -0.04 0.07 15.31
N LYS A 3 0.67 0.05 14.18
CA LYS A 3 0.21 -0.60 12.96
C LYS A 3 0.70 -2.05 12.98
N MET A 4 -0.16 -2.98 12.62
CA MET A 4 0.16 -4.40 12.50
C MET A 4 0.07 -4.81 11.04
N ILE A 5 0.91 -5.76 10.64
CA ILE A 5 0.83 -6.38 9.32
C ILE A 5 0.09 -7.70 9.46
N TYR A 6 -0.85 -7.94 8.55
CA TYR A 6 -1.53 -9.21 8.46
C TYR A 6 -0.55 -10.32 8.07
N ALA A 7 -0.45 -11.34 8.93
CA ALA A 7 0.47 -12.46 8.79
C ALA A 7 -0.24 -13.78 8.44
N GLY A 8 -1.51 -13.74 8.10
CA GLY A 8 -2.31 -14.93 7.79
C GLY A 8 -2.95 -15.58 9.01
N SER A 9 -3.49 -16.77 8.81
CA SER A 9 -4.29 -17.50 9.80
C SER A 9 -3.50 -18.13 10.95
N LYS A 10 -2.17 -18.09 10.90
CA LYS A 10 -1.30 -18.63 11.97
C LYS A 10 -0.58 -17.48 12.65
N ALA A 11 -0.89 -17.28 13.93
CA ALA A 11 -0.10 -16.36 14.73
C ALA A 11 1.36 -16.85 14.82
N PRO A 12 2.37 -15.97 14.66
CA PRO A 12 3.75 -16.32 14.97
C PRO A 12 3.84 -16.70 16.46
N SER A 13 4.43 -17.84 16.79
CA SER A 13 4.76 -18.15 18.16
C SER A 13 6.17 -17.64 18.46
N GLU A 14 6.48 -17.30 19.73
CA GLU A 14 7.83 -16.87 20.13
C GLU A 14 8.91 -17.91 19.82
N SER A 15 8.52 -19.18 19.75
CA SER A 15 9.42 -20.30 19.45
C SER A 15 9.59 -20.57 17.96
N THR A 16 8.67 -20.09 17.13
CA THR A 16 8.75 -20.24 15.69
C THR A 16 8.56 -18.85 15.08
N LYS A 17 9.65 -18.23 14.68
CA LYS A 17 9.59 -17.12 13.73
C LYS A 17 9.00 -17.70 12.44
N VAL A 18 7.68 -17.73 12.36
CA VAL A 18 7.01 -18.15 11.13
C VAL A 18 7.32 -17.08 10.10
N ALA A 19 8.19 -17.44 9.17
CA ALA A 19 8.32 -16.64 7.96
C ALA A 19 6.91 -16.45 7.38
N ILE A 20 6.56 -15.23 7.06
CA ILE A 20 5.36 -14.92 6.31
C ILE A 20 5.52 -15.65 4.97
N THR A 21 4.90 -16.82 4.84
CA THR A 21 4.89 -17.54 3.57
C THR A 21 3.72 -17.03 2.73
N GLY A 22 3.91 -16.88 1.43
CA GLY A 22 2.91 -16.33 0.52
C GLY A 22 1.51 -16.93 0.68
N ALA A 23 1.42 -18.22 0.95
CA ALA A 23 0.14 -18.92 1.17
C ALA A 23 -0.60 -18.47 2.44
N ASN A 24 0.11 -17.99 3.45
CA ASN A 24 -0.49 -17.62 4.74
C ASN A 24 -0.83 -16.12 4.82
N THR A 25 -0.28 -15.31 3.93
CA THR A 25 -0.46 -13.85 3.92
C THR A 25 -1.34 -13.36 2.79
N ASN A 26 -1.78 -14.26 1.93
CA ASN A 26 -2.61 -13.92 0.80
C ASN A 26 -4.06 -13.68 1.26
N MET A 27 -4.49 -12.43 1.21
CA MET A 27 -5.88 -12.02 1.45
C MET A 27 -6.76 -12.23 0.20
N GLY A 28 -6.22 -12.77 -0.88
CA GLY A 28 -6.84 -12.94 -2.18
C GLY A 28 -6.18 -12.08 -3.26
N MET A 29 -6.72 -12.14 -4.45
CA MET A 29 -6.24 -11.40 -5.62
C MET A 29 -7.30 -10.41 -6.07
N THR A 30 -6.90 -9.19 -6.34
CA THR A 30 -7.76 -8.16 -6.91
C THR A 30 -6.94 -7.20 -7.77
N ALA A 31 -7.56 -6.53 -8.72
CA ALA A 31 -6.97 -5.39 -9.37
C ALA A 31 -6.79 -4.26 -8.34
N TYR A 32 -5.79 -3.40 -8.54
CA TYR A 32 -5.67 -2.18 -7.74
C TYR A 32 -6.86 -1.25 -8.02
N ASN A 33 -7.13 -1.00 -9.29
CA ASN A 33 -8.37 -0.38 -9.75
C ASN A 33 -8.82 -1.03 -11.06
N ASN A 34 -10.12 -1.10 -11.29
CA ASN A 34 -10.67 -1.60 -12.55
C ASN A 34 -10.45 -0.59 -13.69
N ASP A 35 -10.49 0.69 -13.38
CA ASP A 35 -10.05 1.77 -14.27
C ASP A 35 -8.54 1.93 -14.08
N TYR A 36 -7.73 1.51 -15.04
CA TYR A 36 -6.28 1.32 -14.86
C TYR A 36 -5.40 2.19 -15.75
N ASN A 37 -5.93 2.78 -16.81
CA ASN A 37 -5.15 3.48 -17.82
C ASN A 37 -5.08 5.01 -17.64
N HIS A 38 -5.33 5.48 -16.44
CA HIS A 38 -5.28 6.90 -16.07
C HIS A 38 -4.56 7.10 -14.75
N ALA A 39 -3.69 8.09 -14.70
CA ALA A 39 -2.88 8.38 -13.52
C ALA A 39 -3.72 8.77 -12.29
N GLU A 40 -4.89 9.33 -12.46
CA GLU A 40 -5.80 9.66 -11.36
C GLU A 40 -6.38 8.45 -10.64
N TYR A 41 -6.35 7.27 -11.24
CA TYR A 41 -6.82 6.03 -10.59
C TYR A 41 -5.72 5.33 -9.77
N VAL A 42 -4.54 5.94 -9.68
CA VAL A 42 -3.42 5.43 -8.90
C VAL A 42 -3.51 5.94 -7.47
N GLY A 43 -4.12 5.18 -6.58
CA GLY A 43 -4.27 5.55 -5.19
C GLY A 43 -5.32 4.69 -4.49
N PHE A 44 -5.15 4.48 -3.19
CA PHE A 44 -6.08 3.71 -2.37
C PHE A 44 -7.49 4.35 -2.35
N GLN A 45 -7.54 5.68 -2.33
CA GLN A 45 -8.68 6.48 -2.73
C GLN A 45 -8.22 7.54 -3.73
N TYR A 46 -9.09 7.99 -4.57
CA TYR A 46 -8.80 8.97 -5.62
C TYR A 46 -9.96 9.93 -5.86
N THR A 47 -9.72 10.96 -6.65
CA THR A 47 -10.74 11.84 -7.23
C THR A 47 -10.49 11.92 -8.73
N THR A 48 -11.46 11.53 -9.54
CA THR A 48 -11.34 11.53 -11.00
C THR A 48 -10.97 12.91 -11.52
N GLY A 49 -10.01 12.97 -12.42
CA GLY A 49 -9.52 14.21 -13.01
C GLY A 49 -8.65 15.05 -12.07
N SER A 50 -8.25 14.53 -10.93
CA SER A 50 -7.42 15.25 -9.95
C SER A 50 -6.21 14.42 -9.50
N GLN A 51 -5.06 15.05 -9.39
CA GLN A 51 -3.87 14.42 -8.82
C GLN A 51 -4.09 13.91 -7.39
N ARG A 52 -4.93 14.59 -6.63
CA ARG A 52 -5.18 14.31 -5.23
C ARG A 52 -6.66 14.19 -4.95
N GLY A 53 -6.97 13.66 -3.80
CA GLY A 53 -8.34 13.55 -3.32
C GLY A 53 -8.71 12.14 -2.92
N THR A 54 -9.79 12.01 -2.18
CA THR A 54 -10.20 10.77 -1.52
C THR A 54 -11.72 10.56 -1.62
N THR A 55 -12.32 11.01 -2.73
CA THR A 55 -13.78 10.95 -2.91
C THR A 55 -14.28 9.59 -3.38
N THR A 56 -13.42 8.80 -4.03
CA THR A 56 -13.77 7.51 -4.62
C THR A 56 -12.85 6.41 -4.10
N ASN A 57 -13.41 5.29 -3.71
CA ASN A 57 -12.65 4.12 -3.32
C ASN A 57 -12.12 3.38 -4.55
N SER A 58 -10.84 3.01 -4.51
CA SER A 58 -10.30 2.06 -5.49
C SER A 58 -10.91 0.67 -5.32
N THR A 59 -10.73 -0.19 -6.32
CA THR A 59 -11.17 -1.59 -6.26
C THR A 59 -10.54 -2.32 -5.10
N ILE A 60 -9.22 -2.14 -4.88
CA ILE A 60 -8.52 -2.78 -3.77
C ILE A 60 -8.99 -2.27 -2.41
N LYS A 61 -9.32 -0.97 -2.27
CA LYS A 61 -9.87 -0.46 -1.02
C LYS A 61 -11.21 -1.11 -0.69
N THR A 62 -12.10 -1.16 -1.66
CA THR A 62 -13.41 -1.82 -1.51
C THR A 62 -13.25 -3.29 -1.14
N TYR A 63 -12.29 -3.98 -1.78
CA TYR A 63 -11.96 -5.37 -1.45
C TYR A 63 -11.49 -5.53 0.00
N LEU A 64 -10.58 -4.69 0.47
CA LEU A 64 -10.04 -4.75 1.82
C LEU A 64 -11.10 -4.39 2.88
N ASP A 65 -11.94 -3.42 2.62
CA ASP A 65 -13.04 -3.04 3.52
C ASP A 65 -14.04 -4.20 3.69
N ASN A 66 -14.41 -4.86 2.59
CA ASN A 66 -15.27 -6.04 2.62
C ASN A 66 -14.62 -7.21 3.35
N TRP A 67 -13.31 -7.44 3.12
CA TRP A 67 -12.54 -8.47 3.81
C TRP A 67 -12.50 -8.19 5.33
N TYR A 68 -12.24 -6.93 5.74
CA TYR A 68 -12.25 -6.54 7.15
C TYR A 68 -13.62 -6.78 7.79
N THR A 69 -14.69 -6.36 7.15
CA THR A 69 -16.06 -6.56 7.65
C THR A 69 -16.37 -8.03 7.83
N LYS A 70 -15.99 -8.86 6.86
CA LYS A 70 -16.26 -10.30 6.90
C LYS A 70 -15.51 -11.03 8.01
N TYR A 71 -14.22 -10.75 8.18
CA TYR A 71 -13.36 -11.57 9.04
C TYR A 71 -13.08 -10.97 10.41
N PHE A 72 -13.15 -9.65 10.55
CA PHE A 72 -12.91 -8.97 11.82
C PHE A 72 -14.20 -8.70 12.60
N ASN A 73 -15.25 -8.21 11.97
CA ASN A 73 -16.49 -7.92 12.67
C ASN A 73 -17.22 -9.16 13.19
N GLU A 74 -17.01 -10.32 12.55
CA GLU A 74 -17.70 -11.55 12.95
C GLU A 74 -16.92 -12.37 13.99
N ASN A 75 -15.61 -12.22 14.08
CA ASN A 75 -14.74 -13.18 14.79
C ASN A 75 -13.75 -12.57 15.79
N ILE A 76 -13.62 -11.26 15.87
CA ILE A 76 -12.62 -10.60 16.72
C ILE A 76 -13.26 -9.42 17.43
N GLU A 77 -12.87 -9.17 18.70
CA GLU A 77 -13.25 -7.98 19.43
C GLU A 77 -12.77 -6.71 18.70
N THR A 78 -13.63 -6.16 17.87
CA THR A 78 -13.35 -4.95 17.07
C THR A 78 -13.02 -3.73 17.94
N SER A 79 -13.41 -3.75 19.21
CA SER A 79 -13.07 -2.73 20.20
C SER A 79 -11.55 -2.56 20.41
N ARG A 80 -10.75 -3.58 20.08
CA ARG A 80 -9.28 -3.54 20.17
C ARG A 80 -8.62 -2.87 18.99
N PHE A 81 -9.35 -2.69 17.90
CA PHE A 81 -8.86 -2.10 16.66
C PHE A 81 -9.48 -0.72 16.44
N SER A 82 -8.65 0.26 16.21
CA SER A 82 -9.11 1.61 15.89
C SER A 82 -8.64 1.99 14.51
N GLN A 83 -9.44 2.79 13.83
CA GLN A 83 -9.03 3.41 12.59
C GLN A 83 -7.72 4.19 12.78
N THR A 84 -6.89 4.17 11.77
CA THR A 84 -5.66 4.95 11.70
C THR A 84 -5.51 5.56 10.32
N THR A 85 -4.54 6.44 10.18
CA THR A 85 -4.24 7.09 8.92
C THR A 85 -3.26 6.28 8.09
N PHE A 86 -3.53 6.20 6.79
CA PHE A 86 -2.67 5.62 5.77
C PHE A 86 -2.36 6.69 4.72
N CYS A 87 -1.15 6.68 4.19
CA CYS A 87 -0.70 7.64 3.20
C CYS A 87 -0.74 7.04 1.80
N ASN A 88 -1.37 7.72 0.87
CA ASN A 88 -1.33 7.38 -0.56
C ASN A 88 -0.13 8.01 -1.29
N ASP A 89 0.53 8.98 -0.71
CA ASP A 89 1.63 9.81 -1.23
C ASP A 89 1.69 9.91 -2.76
N ARG A 90 0.81 10.70 -3.33
CA ARG A 90 0.76 10.96 -4.78
C ARG A 90 1.52 12.21 -5.19
N ASN A 91 2.53 12.62 -4.40
CA ASN A 91 3.47 13.64 -4.86
C ASN A 91 4.16 13.14 -6.13
N THR A 92 4.23 13.99 -7.14
CA THR A 92 4.91 13.67 -8.39
C THR A 92 6.30 14.28 -8.45
N SER A 93 7.22 13.61 -9.13
CA SER A 93 8.52 14.14 -9.50
C SER A 93 8.50 14.78 -10.90
N SER A 94 7.40 14.70 -11.61
CA SER A 94 7.14 15.27 -12.92
C SER A 94 5.79 16.00 -12.92
N THR A 95 5.45 16.65 -14.02
CA THR A 95 4.12 17.25 -14.16
C THR A 95 3.06 16.17 -14.20
N TRP A 96 2.06 16.29 -13.34
CA TRP A 96 0.92 15.40 -13.33
C TRP A 96 0.01 15.65 -14.56
N ALA A 97 -0.53 14.56 -15.10
CA ALA A 97 -1.48 14.63 -16.21
C ALA A 97 -2.65 13.66 -15.96
N SER A 98 -3.88 14.17 -16.11
CA SER A 98 -5.11 13.37 -15.91
C SER A 98 -5.47 12.49 -17.11
N ASN A 99 -4.72 12.59 -18.20
CA ASN A 99 -4.99 11.88 -19.45
C ASN A 99 -4.21 10.56 -19.61
N GLY A 100 -3.66 10.03 -18.53
CA GLY A 100 -2.92 8.78 -18.57
C GLY A 100 -1.49 8.88 -19.09
N SER A 101 -0.89 10.06 -19.11
CA SER A 101 0.53 10.20 -19.46
C SER A 101 1.43 9.56 -18.40
N ASP A 102 2.61 9.11 -18.82
CA ASP A 102 3.61 8.54 -17.94
C ASP A 102 4.01 9.53 -16.83
N ILE A 103 4.04 9.03 -15.60
CA ILE A 103 4.35 9.84 -14.41
C ILE A 103 5.28 9.05 -13.51
N ALA A 104 6.38 9.70 -13.08
CA ALA A 104 7.15 9.25 -11.94
C ALA A 104 6.67 9.97 -10.68
N TYR A 105 6.36 9.21 -9.64
CA TYR A 105 5.99 9.76 -8.34
C TYR A 105 7.21 10.03 -7.47
N ALA A 106 7.06 10.86 -6.45
CA ALA A 106 8.16 11.22 -5.55
C ALA A 106 8.84 10.00 -4.88
N PRO A 107 8.12 8.92 -4.50
CA PRO A 107 8.75 7.70 -4.04
C PRO A 107 9.76 7.10 -5.02
N TYR A 108 9.46 7.13 -6.33
CA TYR A 108 10.43 6.68 -7.35
C TYR A 108 11.73 7.46 -7.26
N THR A 109 11.68 8.78 -7.23
CA THR A 109 12.88 9.62 -7.23
C THR A 109 13.68 9.46 -5.93
N ARG A 110 13.03 9.51 -4.76
CA ARG A 110 13.76 9.48 -3.49
C ARG A 110 14.24 8.10 -3.08
N LEU A 111 13.61 7.02 -3.56
CA LEU A 111 13.95 5.66 -3.13
C LEU A 111 14.83 4.88 -4.12
N ARG A 112 14.88 5.31 -5.39
CA ARG A 112 15.68 4.64 -6.43
C ARG A 112 17.17 5.00 -6.37
N SER A 113 17.52 6.04 -5.64
CA SER A 113 18.92 6.47 -5.51
C SER A 113 19.79 5.43 -4.80
N SER A 114 21.11 5.53 -4.95
CA SER A 114 22.07 4.71 -4.19
C SER A 114 21.99 4.97 -2.68
N THR A 115 21.43 6.12 -2.30
CA THR A 115 21.15 6.51 -0.91
C THR A 115 19.67 6.84 -0.80
N PRO A 116 18.80 5.84 -0.57
CA PRO A 116 17.38 6.07 -0.43
C PRO A 116 17.05 6.97 0.76
N VAL A 117 16.10 7.89 0.60
CA VAL A 117 15.63 8.80 1.66
C VAL A 117 14.12 8.56 1.86
N PRO A 118 13.73 7.46 2.52
CA PRO A 118 12.34 7.20 2.82
C PRO A 118 11.78 8.20 3.83
N THR A 119 10.49 8.49 3.74
CA THR A 119 9.81 9.45 4.61
C THR A 119 8.45 8.95 5.07
N PHE A 120 8.00 9.44 6.23
CA PHE A 120 6.62 9.31 6.70
C PHE A 120 5.79 10.59 6.43
N GLU A 121 6.36 11.59 5.81
CA GLU A 121 5.61 12.78 5.43
C GLU A 121 4.54 12.44 4.40
N CYS A 122 3.36 12.97 4.62
CA CYS A 122 2.20 12.75 3.76
C CYS A 122 1.44 14.06 3.56
N ASN A 123 1.09 14.33 2.32
CA ASN A 123 0.18 15.43 2.04
C ASN A 123 -1.20 15.12 2.63
N THR A 124 -1.80 16.08 3.31
CA THR A 124 -3.10 15.91 3.99
C THR A 124 -4.21 15.47 3.04
N ALA A 125 -4.14 15.86 1.76
CA ALA A 125 -5.09 15.45 0.72
C ALA A 125 -4.90 13.99 0.24
N ASP A 126 -3.81 13.34 0.64
CA ASP A 126 -3.51 11.94 0.33
C ASP A 126 -3.67 11.01 1.55
N VAL A 127 -4.11 11.55 2.68
CA VAL A 127 -4.34 10.78 3.91
C VAL A 127 -5.71 10.12 3.88
N VAL A 128 -5.74 8.82 4.10
CA VAL A 128 -6.98 8.05 4.24
C VAL A 128 -7.07 7.48 5.65
N THR A 129 -8.21 7.68 6.32
CA THR A 129 -8.49 7.08 7.63
C THR A 129 -9.29 5.79 7.41
N ASN A 130 -8.75 4.67 7.85
CA ASN A 130 -9.38 3.37 7.67
C ASN A 130 -8.93 2.35 8.73
N ASN A 131 -9.62 1.21 8.79
CA ASN A 131 -9.22 0.07 9.64
C ASN A 131 -8.05 -0.71 9.01
N LEU A 132 -8.07 -0.87 7.70
CA LEU A 132 -7.00 -1.51 6.93
C LEU A 132 -6.43 -0.54 5.90
N GLY A 133 -5.17 -0.72 5.57
CA GLY A 133 -4.50 -0.01 4.49
C GLY A 133 -3.34 -0.84 3.95
N LEU A 134 -2.78 -0.38 2.86
CA LEU A 134 -1.61 -0.99 2.26
C LEU A 134 -0.33 -0.37 2.85
N ILE A 135 0.71 -1.18 2.96
CA ILE A 135 2.05 -0.68 3.30
C ILE A 135 2.56 0.23 2.19
N THR A 136 3.16 1.35 2.54
CA THR A 136 3.77 2.26 1.55
C THR A 136 5.14 1.76 1.12
N VAL A 137 5.62 2.22 -0.05
CA VAL A 137 6.97 1.88 -0.52
C VAL A 137 8.04 2.42 0.45
N ASP A 138 7.80 3.57 1.06
CA ASP A 138 8.68 4.15 2.08
C ASP A 138 8.75 3.28 3.34
N GLU A 139 7.61 2.80 3.83
CA GLU A 139 7.56 1.87 4.97
C GLU A 139 8.30 0.56 4.65
N ILE A 140 8.20 0.06 3.42
CA ILE A 140 8.95 -1.12 2.95
C ILE A 140 10.46 -0.86 3.03
N VAL A 141 10.92 0.28 2.54
CA VAL A 141 12.36 0.62 2.56
C VAL A 141 12.86 0.85 4.00
N LEU A 142 12.09 1.54 4.84
CA LEU A 142 12.40 1.72 6.26
C LEU A 142 12.48 0.39 7.02
N ALA A 143 11.66 -0.58 6.64
CA ALA A 143 11.68 -1.93 7.22
C ALA A 143 12.82 -2.84 6.68
N GLY A 144 13.69 -2.32 5.82
CA GLY A 144 14.84 -3.05 5.28
C GLY A 144 14.65 -3.61 3.87
N GLY A 145 13.51 -3.35 3.22
CA GLY A 145 13.33 -3.60 1.80
C GLY A 145 14.24 -2.68 0.96
N LYS A 146 14.55 -3.09 -0.25
CA LYS A 146 15.37 -2.29 -1.17
C LYS A 146 14.69 -2.21 -2.53
N VAL A 147 14.68 -1.03 -3.10
CA VAL A 147 14.23 -0.83 -4.48
C VAL A 147 15.31 -1.34 -5.44
N ASN A 148 14.90 -2.07 -6.46
CA ASN A 148 15.78 -2.64 -7.49
C ASN A 148 16.90 -3.56 -6.97
N THR A 149 16.84 -4.02 -5.74
CA THR A 149 17.84 -4.92 -5.16
C THR A 149 17.15 -5.97 -4.30
N TYR A 150 17.46 -7.22 -4.54
CA TYR A 150 16.94 -8.31 -3.74
C TYR A 150 17.57 -8.31 -2.34
N ASN A 151 16.75 -8.31 -1.30
CA ASN A 151 17.15 -8.52 0.08
C ASN A 151 16.45 -9.76 0.64
N SER A 152 17.14 -10.87 0.69
CA SER A 152 16.59 -12.14 1.19
C SER A 152 16.24 -12.12 2.68
N ALA A 153 16.82 -11.21 3.44
CA ALA A 153 16.53 -11.06 4.87
C ALA A 153 15.28 -10.20 5.14
N PHE A 154 14.72 -9.55 4.12
CA PHE A 154 13.51 -8.75 4.29
C PHE A 154 12.30 -9.67 4.42
N TYR A 155 11.61 -9.58 5.56
CA TYR A 155 10.57 -10.55 5.92
C TYR A 155 9.32 -10.54 5.03
N LEU A 156 9.01 -9.42 4.34
CA LEU A 156 7.94 -9.34 3.34
C LEU A 156 8.36 -9.86 1.96
N ASN A 157 9.62 -10.25 1.80
CA ASN A 157 10.09 -10.92 0.59
C ASN A 157 9.70 -12.41 0.64
N ASN A 158 8.44 -12.68 0.37
CA ASN A 158 7.81 -13.98 0.53
C ASN A 158 7.53 -14.69 -0.82
N ASN A 159 8.20 -14.26 -1.89
CA ASN A 159 8.02 -14.74 -3.28
C ASN A 159 6.62 -14.49 -3.86
N MET A 160 5.84 -13.61 -3.26
CA MET A 160 4.54 -13.20 -3.76
C MET A 160 4.55 -11.71 -4.11
N ALA A 161 3.92 -11.37 -5.22
CA ALA A 161 3.64 -9.97 -5.54
C ALA A 161 2.54 -9.44 -4.60
N TYR A 162 2.69 -8.20 -4.16
CA TYR A 162 1.67 -7.51 -3.38
C TYR A 162 1.59 -6.02 -3.78
N TRP A 163 0.44 -5.45 -3.59
CA TRP A 163 0.21 -4.03 -3.85
C TRP A 163 0.75 -3.16 -2.72
N ALA A 164 1.43 -2.07 -3.07
CA ALA A 164 1.81 -1.03 -2.12
C ALA A 164 0.77 0.09 -2.08
N GLY A 165 0.72 0.82 -0.97
CA GLY A 165 -0.24 1.92 -0.74
C GLY A 165 0.12 3.21 -1.46
N SER A 166 1.39 3.43 -1.78
CA SER A 166 1.87 4.60 -2.51
C SER A 166 2.28 4.23 -3.93
N PRO A 167 1.93 5.07 -4.93
CA PRO A 167 2.36 4.85 -6.30
C PRO A 167 3.86 5.09 -6.43
N TYR A 168 4.47 4.37 -7.35
CA TYR A 168 5.89 4.48 -7.68
C TYR A 168 6.08 5.08 -9.07
N GLU A 169 5.51 4.42 -10.06
CA GLU A 169 5.47 4.85 -11.46
C GLU A 169 4.12 4.50 -12.06
N PHE A 170 3.68 5.29 -13.00
CA PHE A 170 2.53 5.00 -13.86
C PHE A 170 3.01 5.07 -15.30
N PHE A 171 2.78 4.03 -16.06
CA PHE A 171 3.03 3.96 -17.49
C PHE A 171 1.71 3.72 -18.21
N ASN A 172 1.44 4.59 -19.16
CA ASN A 172 0.36 4.38 -20.12
C ASN A 172 0.98 3.73 -21.37
N GLY A 173 1.07 2.40 -21.36
CA GLY A 173 1.64 1.61 -22.43
C GLY A 173 0.77 1.53 -23.69
#